data_d293586c17c4c4f7bcfc58a1ad19a2d6
#
_entry.id   d293586c17c4c4f7bcfc58a1ad19a2d6
#
_cell.length_a   1.000
_cell.length_b   1.000
_cell.length_c   1.000
_cell.angle_alpha   90.00
_cell.angle_beta   90.00
_cell.angle_gamma   90.00
#
_symmetry.space_group_name_H-M   'P 1'
#
loop_
_entity.id
_entity.type
_entity.pdbx_description
1 polymer ?
#
loop_
_entity_poly.entity_id
_entity_poly.type
_entity_poly.pdbx_seq_one_letter_code
_entity_poly.pdbx_strand_id
1 'polypeptide(L)'
;QYSILTAEDGIEALEKLKENDVTLIVSDWMMPRMDGVELCKALRADQDISHIPFILLTAKTDTNSKIEGMDCGADAYIEKPFSVQYLEACIKNLLDLRNLLRQKFSKMPLVPLNSIANNSMDNKFLTRINEIIEQNFSNSELSVDFLAEELCISRSGLFAKIKTLANVT
;
A
#
# COMPACT_ATOMS: atom_id res chain seq x y z
N GLN A 1 18.79 -0.10 10.41
CA GLN A 1 18.31 1.05 11.19
C GLN A 1 17.19 1.72 10.41
N TYR A 2 16.02 1.95 11.02
CA TYR A 2 14.87 2.59 10.40
C TYR A 2 14.76 4.04 10.84
N SER A 3 14.34 4.94 9.95
CA SER A 3 13.87 6.27 10.33
C SER A 3 12.43 6.13 10.80
N ILE A 4 12.10 6.68 11.97
CA ILE A 4 10.79 6.52 12.59
C ILE A 4 10.07 7.87 12.57
N LEU A 5 8.85 7.86 12.04
CA LEU A 5 7.89 8.95 12.13
C LEU A 5 6.74 8.49 13.03
N THR A 6 6.36 9.29 14.01
CA THR A 6 5.30 8.95 14.96
C THR A 6 4.06 9.82 14.76
N ALA A 7 2.89 9.26 15.02
CA ALA A 7 1.60 9.95 15.04
C ALA A 7 0.79 9.47 16.25
N GLU A 8 0.01 10.35 16.88
CA GLU A 8 -0.79 10.03 18.06
C GLU A 8 -2.11 9.33 17.71
N ASP A 9 -2.59 9.49 16.46
CA ASP A 9 -3.81 8.87 15.96
C ASP A 9 -3.83 8.78 14.42
N GLY A 10 -4.91 8.21 13.88
CA GLY A 10 -5.05 7.99 12.44
C GLY A 10 -5.17 9.27 11.61
N ILE A 11 -5.74 10.36 12.17
CA ILE A 11 -5.87 11.63 11.45
C ILE A 11 -4.50 12.25 11.24
N GLU A 12 -3.71 12.37 12.32
CA GLU A 12 -2.34 12.87 12.25
C GLU A 12 -1.46 11.99 11.36
N ALA A 13 -1.66 10.66 11.39
CA ALA A 13 -0.96 9.75 10.51
C ALA A 13 -1.24 10.04 9.04
N LEU A 14 -2.50 10.25 8.64
CA LEU A 14 -2.87 10.60 7.26
C LEU A 14 -2.31 11.95 6.81
N GLU A 15 -2.25 12.94 7.71
CA GLU A 15 -1.63 14.24 7.42
C GLU A 15 -0.13 14.07 7.14
N LYS A 16 0.57 13.32 7.99
CA LYS A 16 2.00 13.06 7.82
C LYS A 16 2.34 12.25 6.57
N LEU A 17 1.45 11.35 6.15
CA LEU A 17 1.62 10.58 4.91
C LEU A 17 1.59 11.44 3.65
N LYS A 18 0.96 12.62 3.67
CA LYS A 18 0.95 13.54 2.53
C LYS A 18 2.28 14.24 2.30
N GLU A 19 3.07 14.40 3.36
CA GLU A 19 4.32 15.17 3.34
C GLU A 19 5.57 14.28 3.38
N ASN A 20 5.42 12.99 3.69
CA ASN A 20 6.54 12.09 3.92
C ASN A 20 6.41 10.79 3.14
N ASP A 21 7.53 10.30 2.64
CA ASP A 21 7.63 9.01 1.95
C ASP A 21 7.72 7.89 3.00
N VAL A 22 6.63 7.19 3.27
CA VAL A 22 6.53 6.14 4.28
C VAL A 22 6.59 4.76 3.64
N THR A 23 7.48 3.93 4.15
CA THR A 23 7.74 2.59 3.59
C THR A 23 6.87 1.50 4.21
N LEU A 24 6.44 1.68 5.47
CA LEU A 24 5.61 0.74 6.23
C LEU A 24 4.95 1.48 7.39
N ILE A 25 3.73 1.10 7.74
CA ILE A 25 2.99 1.64 8.88
C ILE A 25 2.81 0.53 9.93
N VAL A 26 3.04 0.90 11.19
CA VAL A 26 2.67 0.10 12.36
C VAL A 26 1.71 0.92 13.19
N SER A 27 0.48 0.44 13.35
CA SER A 27 -0.57 1.16 14.06
C SER A 27 -1.11 0.33 15.23
N ASP A 28 -1.41 0.99 16.32
CA ASP A 28 -2.28 0.39 17.33
C ASP A 28 -3.71 0.28 16.78
N TRP A 29 -4.45 -0.71 17.22
CA TRP A 29 -5.89 -0.81 16.95
C TRP A 29 -6.63 0.36 17.62
N MET A 30 -6.41 0.54 18.92
CA MET A 30 -7.13 1.55 19.70
C MET A 30 -6.34 2.86 19.78
N MET A 31 -6.79 3.85 19.04
CA MET A 31 -6.26 5.21 19.07
C MET A 31 -7.42 6.21 19.20
N PRO A 32 -7.19 7.42 19.75
CA PRO A 32 -8.23 8.45 19.79
C PRO A 32 -8.59 8.93 18.37
N ARG A 33 -9.72 9.60 18.24
CA ARG A 33 -10.26 10.25 17.02
C ARG A 33 -10.46 9.33 15.82
N MET A 34 -9.41 8.65 15.36
CA MET A 34 -9.42 7.67 14.28
C MET A 34 -8.60 6.46 14.71
N ASP A 35 -9.23 5.30 14.79
CA ASP A 35 -8.59 4.07 15.20
C ASP A 35 -7.75 3.42 14.06
N GLY A 36 -7.01 2.34 14.39
CA GLY A 36 -6.14 1.68 13.43
C GLY A 36 -6.87 1.00 12.28
N VAL A 37 -8.11 0.53 12.51
CA VAL A 37 -8.94 -0.09 11.46
C VAL A 37 -9.46 0.97 10.50
N GLU A 38 -9.93 2.10 11.03
CA GLU A 38 -10.38 3.25 10.25
C GLU A 38 -9.23 3.83 9.44
N LEU A 39 -8.04 3.97 10.05
CA LEU A 39 -6.82 4.40 9.35
C LEU A 39 -6.47 3.44 8.20
N CYS A 40 -6.49 2.13 8.45
CA CYS A 40 -6.21 1.13 7.44
C CYS A 40 -7.20 1.21 6.27
N LYS A 41 -8.50 1.31 6.55
CA LYS A 41 -9.55 1.47 5.52
C LYS A 41 -9.35 2.76 4.71
N ALA A 42 -9.06 3.88 5.36
CA ALA A 42 -8.79 5.14 4.69
C ALA A 42 -7.55 5.03 3.78
N LEU A 43 -6.48 4.42 4.27
CA LEU A 43 -5.26 4.18 3.51
C LEU A 43 -5.53 3.27 2.29
N ARG A 44 -6.33 2.21 2.43
CA ARG A 44 -6.67 1.32 1.32
C ARG A 44 -7.61 1.94 0.29
N ALA A 45 -8.40 2.93 0.68
CA ALA A 45 -9.26 3.69 -0.22
C ALA A 45 -8.51 4.74 -1.05
N ASP A 46 -7.37 5.21 -0.58
CA ASP A 46 -6.55 6.22 -1.24
C ASP A 46 -5.59 5.57 -2.25
N GLN A 47 -5.67 5.99 -3.52
CA GLN A 47 -4.87 5.38 -4.59
C GLN A 47 -3.37 5.64 -4.45
N ASP A 48 -2.97 6.76 -3.85
CA ASP A 48 -1.57 7.16 -3.76
C ASP A 48 -0.83 6.41 -2.65
N ILE A 49 -1.51 6.06 -1.55
CA ILE A 49 -0.93 5.44 -0.36
C ILE A 49 -1.41 4.01 -0.09
N SER A 50 -2.40 3.50 -0.85
CA SER A 50 -2.98 2.15 -0.68
C SER A 50 -1.96 1.02 -0.75
N HIS A 51 -0.81 1.28 -1.35
CA HIS A 51 0.27 0.32 -1.54
C HIS A 51 1.19 0.17 -0.31
N ILE A 52 1.10 1.05 0.70
CA ILE A 52 1.98 1.02 1.87
C ILE A 52 1.62 -0.18 2.76
N PRO A 53 2.58 -1.07 3.12
CA PRO A 53 2.34 -2.14 4.05
C PRO A 53 1.87 -1.64 5.42
N PHE A 54 0.88 -2.33 5.99
CA PHE A 54 0.23 -1.95 7.22
C PHE A 54 0.20 -3.11 8.22
N ILE A 55 0.82 -2.91 9.38
CA ILE A 55 0.78 -3.83 10.52
C ILE A 55 -0.17 -3.26 11.57
N LEU A 56 -1.17 -4.05 11.97
CA LEU A 56 -2.10 -3.68 13.03
C LEU A 56 -1.74 -4.39 14.33
N LEU A 57 -1.50 -3.62 15.39
CA LEU A 57 -1.26 -4.11 16.74
C LEU A 57 -2.59 -4.22 17.47
N THR A 58 -2.94 -5.39 17.98
CA THR A 58 -4.24 -5.64 18.62
C THR A 58 -4.10 -6.19 20.01
N ALA A 59 -4.96 -5.79 20.93
CA ALA A 59 -5.11 -6.47 22.21
C ALA A 59 -5.77 -7.84 21.97
N LYS A 60 -5.39 -8.85 22.76
CA LYS A 60 -5.97 -10.19 22.70
C LYS A 60 -7.43 -10.14 23.18
N THR A 61 -8.35 -9.82 22.29
CA THR A 61 -9.78 -9.78 22.60
C THR A 61 -10.57 -10.32 21.44
N ASP A 62 -11.49 -11.22 21.75
CA ASP A 62 -12.65 -11.66 21.00
C ASP A 62 -12.49 -11.98 19.49
N THR A 63 -13.01 -13.14 19.10
CA THR A 63 -12.98 -13.68 17.72
C THR A 63 -13.64 -12.71 16.71
N ASN A 64 -14.60 -11.90 17.12
CA ASN A 64 -15.29 -10.94 16.27
C ASN A 64 -14.41 -9.76 15.86
N SER A 65 -13.57 -9.27 16.76
CA SER A 65 -12.59 -8.21 16.46
C SER A 65 -11.53 -8.67 15.46
N LYS A 66 -11.16 -9.96 15.48
CA LYS A 66 -10.22 -10.52 14.47
C LYS A 66 -10.82 -10.52 13.06
N ILE A 67 -12.13 -10.78 12.92
CA ILE A 67 -12.82 -10.79 11.63
C ILE A 67 -12.91 -9.36 11.07
N GLU A 68 -13.30 -8.38 11.87
CA GLU A 68 -13.32 -6.96 11.45
C GLU A 68 -11.94 -6.43 11.06
N GLY A 69 -10.90 -6.86 11.79
CA GLY A 69 -9.52 -6.53 11.46
C GLY A 69 -9.08 -7.12 10.12
N MET A 70 -9.45 -8.38 9.82
CA MET A 70 -9.10 -9.03 8.55
C MET A 70 -9.72 -8.33 7.34
N ASP A 71 -10.90 -7.73 7.49
CA ASP A 71 -11.60 -7.04 6.42
C ASP A 71 -11.04 -5.63 6.12
N CYS A 72 -10.22 -5.03 7.01
CA CYS A 72 -9.65 -3.71 6.75
C CYS A 72 -8.50 -3.70 5.73
N GLY A 73 -7.95 -4.88 5.40
CA GLY A 73 -6.86 -5.00 4.43
C GLY A 73 -5.46 -4.73 5.00
N ALA A 74 -5.25 -4.93 6.30
CA ALA A 74 -3.91 -4.92 6.90
C ALA A 74 -3.08 -6.13 6.41
N ASP A 75 -1.78 -5.93 6.22
CA ASP A 75 -0.88 -6.98 5.73
C ASP A 75 -0.43 -7.94 6.86
N ALA A 76 -0.46 -7.49 8.10
CA ALA A 76 -0.18 -8.32 9.27
C ALA A 76 -0.93 -7.82 10.52
N TYR A 77 -1.20 -8.78 11.41
CA TYR A 77 -1.81 -8.56 12.73
C TYR A 77 -0.89 -9.09 13.80
N ILE A 78 -0.59 -8.29 14.82
CA ILE A 78 0.28 -8.67 15.92
C ILE A 78 -0.48 -8.49 17.24
N GLU A 79 -0.68 -9.59 17.96
CA GLU A 79 -1.33 -9.58 19.27
C GLU A 79 -0.37 -9.05 20.35
N LYS A 80 -0.86 -8.16 21.18
CA LYS A 80 -0.19 -7.71 22.40
C LYS A 80 -0.44 -8.69 23.57
N PRO A 81 0.56 -9.02 24.38
CA PRO A 81 1.96 -8.56 24.34
C PRO A 81 2.80 -9.30 23.30
N PHE A 82 3.68 -8.58 22.59
CA PHE A 82 4.63 -9.14 21.63
C PHE A 82 6.07 -8.80 22.00
N SER A 83 7.03 -9.57 21.50
CA SER A 83 8.45 -9.22 21.62
C SER A 83 8.87 -8.27 20.50
N VAL A 84 9.85 -7.40 20.78
CA VAL A 84 10.42 -6.50 19.79
C VAL A 84 11.00 -7.29 18.61
N GLN A 85 11.64 -8.44 18.88
CA GLN A 85 12.21 -9.31 17.86
C GLN A 85 11.12 -9.86 16.92
N TYR A 86 9.92 -10.16 17.44
CA TYR A 86 8.80 -10.61 16.61
C TYR A 86 8.29 -9.52 15.67
N LEU A 87 8.12 -8.30 16.19
CA LEU A 87 7.73 -7.14 15.38
C LEU A 87 8.78 -6.84 14.29
N GLU A 88 10.06 -6.83 14.65
CA GLU A 88 11.16 -6.63 13.70
C GLU A 88 11.17 -7.69 12.60
N ALA A 89 10.94 -8.97 12.94
CA ALA A 89 10.86 -10.05 11.97
C ALA A 89 9.67 -9.87 11.01
N CYS A 90 8.50 -9.46 11.52
CA CYS A 90 7.33 -9.15 10.69
C CYS A 90 7.59 -7.99 9.73
N ILE A 91 8.16 -6.88 10.22
CA ILE A 91 8.54 -5.73 9.40
C ILE A 91 9.49 -6.16 8.29
N LYS A 92 10.56 -6.87 8.65
CA LYS A 92 11.57 -7.34 7.70
C LYS A 92 10.94 -8.25 6.64
N ASN A 93 10.12 -9.22 7.03
CA ASN A 93 9.48 -10.15 6.10
C ASN A 93 8.58 -9.41 5.09
N LEU A 94 7.78 -8.44 5.53
CA LEU A 94 6.94 -7.64 4.64
C LEU A 94 7.76 -6.81 3.65
N LEU A 95 8.83 -6.18 4.12
CA LEU A 95 9.72 -5.39 3.27
C LEU A 95 10.51 -6.26 2.28
N ASP A 96 11.01 -7.42 2.74
CA ASP A 96 11.77 -8.37 1.91
C ASP A 96 10.88 -9.00 0.83
N LEU A 97 9.67 -9.42 1.18
CA LEU A 97 8.69 -9.95 0.24
C LEU A 97 8.37 -8.91 -0.85
N ARG A 98 8.16 -7.67 -0.46
CA ARG A 98 7.89 -6.57 -1.37
C ARG A 98 9.07 -6.32 -2.32
N ASN A 99 10.28 -6.29 -1.79
CA ASN A 99 11.51 -6.13 -2.58
C ASN A 99 11.72 -7.32 -3.54
N LEU A 100 11.43 -8.54 -3.11
CA LEU A 100 11.51 -9.73 -3.95
C LEU A 100 10.52 -9.66 -5.12
N LEU A 101 9.28 -9.27 -4.85
CA LEU A 101 8.27 -9.09 -5.88
C LEU A 101 8.71 -8.02 -6.88
N ARG A 102 9.14 -6.85 -6.41
CA ARG A 102 9.68 -5.77 -7.26
C ARG A 102 10.82 -6.25 -8.15
N GLN A 103 11.81 -6.98 -7.60
CA GLN A 103 12.94 -7.51 -8.37
C GLN A 103 12.53 -8.54 -9.42
N LYS A 104 11.56 -9.39 -9.13
CA LYS A 104 11.03 -10.35 -10.12
C LYS A 104 10.38 -9.62 -11.30
N PHE A 105 9.58 -8.59 -11.02
CA PHE A 105 8.84 -7.87 -12.05
C PHE A 105 9.70 -6.91 -12.86
N SER A 106 10.72 -6.30 -12.27
CA SER A 106 11.67 -5.46 -13.01
C SER A 106 12.48 -6.24 -14.07
N LYS A 107 12.62 -7.56 -13.90
CA LYS A 107 13.37 -8.44 -14.81
C LYS A 107 12.49 -9.14 -15.87
N MET A 108 11.18 -9.03 -15.79
CA MET A 108 10.24 -9.70 -16.68
C MET A 108 9.26 -8.70 -17.33
N PRO A 109 9.60 -8.08 -18.46
CA PRO A 109 8.76 -7.03 -19.06
C PRO A 109 7.42 -7.52 -19.63
N LEU A 110 7.16 -8.84 -19.62
CA LEU A 110 5.92 -9.45 -20.15
C LEU A 110 5.00 -10.03 -19.06
N VAL A 111 5.26 -9.73 -17.79
CA VAL A 111 4.37 -10.20 -16.71
C VAL A 111 3.12 -9.30 -16.68
N PRO A 112 1.91 -9.87 -16.57
CA PRO A 112 0.69 -9.08 -16.39
C PRO A 112 0.84 -8.13 -15.20
N LEU A 113 0.58 -6.83 -15.39
CA LEU A 113 0.73 -5.80 -14.36
C LEU A 113 -0.04 -6.14 -13.08
N ASN A 114 -1.16 -6.85 -13.21
CA ASN A 114 -1.98 -7.29 -12.07
C ASN A 114 -1.23 -8.18 -11.06
N SER A 115 -0.13 -8.83 -11.48
CA SER A 115 0.66 -9.70 -10.59
C SER A 115 1.58 -8.94 -9.63
N ILE A 116 1.71 -7.62 -9.76
CA ILE A 116 2.47 -6.75 -8.85
C ILE A 116 1.57 -6.03 -7.83
N ALA A 117 0.25 -6.19 -7.95
CA ALA A 117 -0.69 -5.60 -7.01
C ALA A 117 -0.52 -6.21 -5.61
N ASN A 118 -0.42 -5.35 -4.62
CA ASN A 118 -0.30 -5.77 -3.21
C ASN A 118 -1.67 -5.87 -2.50
N ASN A 119 -2.69 -5.25 -3.08
CA ASN A 119 -4.05 -5.24 -2.55
C ASN A 119 -5.09 -5.06 -3.66
N SER A 120 -6.38 -5.11 -3.31
CA SER A 120 -7.49 -4.98 -4.26
C SER A 120 -7.49 -3.65 -5.03
N MET A 121 -7.04 -2.55 -4.43
CA MET A 121 -6.99 -1.23 -5.08
C MET A 121 -5.84 -1.14 -6.09
N ASP A 122 -4.68 -1.66 -5.74
CA ASP A 122 -3.54 -1.74 -6.66
C ASP A 122 -3.87 -2.63 -7.86
N ASN A 123 -4.61 -3.72 -7.63
CA ASN A 123 -5.07 -4.60 -8.70
C ASN A 123 -6.02 -3.86 -9.65
N LYS A 124 -7.01 -3.13 -9.13
CA LYS A 124 -7.93 -2.32 -9.94
C LYS A 124 -7.19 -1.26 -10.75
N PHE A 125 -6.23 -0.58 -10.13
CA PHE A 125 -5.40 0.43 -10.79
C PHE A 125 -4.60 -0.15 -11.96
N LEU A 126 -3.91 -1.28 -11.74
CA LEU A 126 -3.12 -1.92 -12.78
C LEU A 126 -3.98 -2.54 -13.87
N THR A 127 -5.15 -3.11 -13.51
CA THR A 127 -6.14 -3.58 -14.50
C THR A 127 -6.61 -2.42 -15.39
N ARG A 128 -6.91 -1.27 -14.78
CA ARG A 128 -7.35 -0.10 -15.55
C ARG A 128 -6.27 0.43 -16.49
N ILE A 129 -5.02 0.45 -16.06
CA ILE A 129 -3.88 0.78 -16.94
C ILE A 129 -3.83 -0.16 -18.16
N ASN A 130 -3.91 -1.48 -17.92
CA ASN A 130 -3.90 -2.46 -19.00
C ASN A 130 -5.05 -2.26 -19.99
N GLU A 131 -6.27 -2.07 -19.47
CA GLU A 131 -7.44 -1.81 -20.32
C GLU A 131 -7.24 -0.57 -21.21
N ILE A 132 -6.74 0.53 -20.65
CA ILE A 132 -6.49 1.76 -21.41
C ILE A 132 -5.42 1.51 -22.49
N ILE A 133 -4.33 0.82 -22.16
CA ILE A 133 -3.27 0.49 -23.12
C ILE A 133 -3.81 -0.41 -24.24
N GLU A 134 -4.54 -1.47 -23.91
CA GLU A 134 -5.11 -2.41 -24.89
C GLU A 134 -6.10 -1.71 -25.83
N GLN A 135 -6.98 -0.86 -25.28
CA GLN A 135 -7.97 -0.11 -26.07
C GLN A 135 -7.33 0.93 -26.99
N ASN A 136 -6.15 1.43 -26.63
CA ASN A 136 -5.47 2.49 -27.35
C ASN A 136 -4.13 2.04 -27.98
N PHE A 137 -3.90 0.74 -28.10
CA PHE A 137 -2.62 0.22 -28.59
C PHE A 137 -2.23 0.74 -29.99
N SER A 138 -3.23 1.02 -30.84
CA SER A 138 -3.02 1.57 -32.20
C SER A 138 -3.13 3.10 -32.26
N ASN A 139 -3.33 3.77 -31.13
CA ASN A 139 -3.46 5.22 -31.06
C ASN A 139 -2.07 5.87 -30.96
N SER A 140 -1.72 6.70 -31.94
CA SER A 140 -0.44 7.41 -31.97
C SER A 140 -0.30 8.47 -30.84
N GLU A 141 -1.40 8.84 -30.18
CA GLU A 141 -1.41 9.77 -29.07
C GLU A 141 -1.27 9.08 -27.69
N LEU A 142 -1.17 7.74 -27.67
CA LEU A 142 -0.93 7.01 -26.43
C LEU A 142 0.39 7.47 -25.80
N SER A 143 0.27 8.17 -24.70
CA SER A 143 1.40 8.76 -23.96
C SER A 143 1.17 8.64 -22.45
N VAL A 144 2.19 8.98 -21.66
CA VAL A 144 2.06 9.02 -20.21
C VAL A 144 1.05 10.08 -19.76
N ASP A 145 0.96 11.19 -20.48
CA ASP A 145 0.00 12.25 -20.18
C ASP A 145 -1.43 11.78 -20.47
N PHE A 146 -1.64 11.07 -21.59
CA PHE A 146 -2.93 10.45 -21.92
C PHE A 146 -3.35 9.42 -20.85
N LEU A 147 -2.42 8.57 -20.40
CA LEU A 147 -2.71 7.61 -19.33
C LEU A 147 -3.07 8.28 -18.01
N ALA A 148 -2.37 9.37 -17.66
CA ALA A 148 -2.64 10.12 -16.44
C ALA A 148 -4.03 10.78 -16.47
N GLU A 149 -4.43 11.36 -17.62
CA GLU A 149 -5.76 11.94 -17.84
C GLU A 149 -6.87 10.88 -17.73
N GLU A 150 -6.72 9.74 -18.40
CA GLU A 150 -7.70 8.64 -18.37
C GLU A 150 -7.84 8.01 -16.97
N LEU A 151 -6.79 8.06 -16.17
CA LEU A 151 -6.78 7.59 -14.78
C LEU A 151 -7.22 8.65 -13.77
N CYS A 152 -7.47 9.89 -14.22
CA CYS A 152 -7.81 11.05 -13.37
C CYS A 152 -6.78 11.34 -12.27
N ILE A 153 -5.49 11.15 -12.56
CA ILE A 153 -4.37 11.42 -11.65
C ILE A 153 -3.35 12.34 -12.32
N SER A 154 -2.50 12.98 -11.51
CA SER A 154 -1.42 13.77 -12.07
C SER A 154 -0.34 12.87 -12.69
N ARG A 155 0.39 13.39 -13.69
CA ARG A 155 1.54 12.67 -14.29
C ARG A 155 2.56 12.25 -13.23
N SER A 156 2.86 13.13 -12.27
CA SER A 156 3.77 12.84 -11.16
C SER A 156 3.22 11.76 -10.23
N GLY A 157 1.91 11.75 -9.95
CA GLY A 157 1.23 10.72 -9.19
C GLY A 157 1.27 9.36 -9.87
N LEU A 158 1.04 9.33 -11.19
CA LEU A 158 1.17 8.11 -12.00
C LEU A 158 2.59 7.52 -11.90
N PHE A 159 3.63 8.36 -12.11
CA PHE A 159 5.02 7.93 -11.97
C PHE A 159 5.36 7.44 -10.58
N ALA A 160 4.97 8.18 -9.54
CA ALA A 160 5.23 7.80 -8.15
C ALA A 160 4.60 6.44 -7.84
N LYS A 161 3.34 6.24 -8.23
CA LYS A 161 2.62 4.98 -7.99
C LYS A 161 3.21 3.81 -8.76
N ILE A 162 3.48 3.96 -10.05
CA ILE A 162 4.13 2.92 -10.86
C ILE A 162 5.53 2.64 -10.33
N LYS A 163 6.33 3.66 -10.01
CA LYS A 163 7.66 3.50 -9.43
C LYS A 163 7.61 2.71 -8.14
N THR A 164 6.65 3.02 -7.27
CA THR A 164 6.48 2.32 -5.99
C THR A 164 6.06 0.87 -6.19
N LEU A 165 5.16 0.58 -7.12
CA LEU A 165 4.68 -0.77 -7.41
C LEU A 165 5.73 -1.61 -8.14
N ALA A 166 6.40 -1.04 -9.14
CA ALA A 166 7.28 -1.78 -10.06
C ALA A 166 8.78 -1.55 -9.82
N ASN A 167 9.16 -0.63 -8.93
CA ASN A 167 10.55 -0.22 -8.69
C ASN A 167 11.29 0.21 -9.97
N VAL A 168 10.59 0.92 -10.86
CA VAL A 168 11.18 1.49 -12.07
C VAL A 168 11.83 2.82 -11.71
N THR A 169 13.11 2.98 -12.03
CA THR A 169 13.89 4.21 -11.82
C THR A 169 13.56 5.26 -12.87
#